data_0bb722bb26ca3c44220c1d7c3d145ab9
#
_entry.id   0bb722bb26ca3c44220c1d7c3d145ab9
#
_cell.length_a   1.000
_cell.length_b   1.000
_cell.length_c   1.000
_cell.angle_alpha   90.00
_cell.angle_beta   90.00
_cell.angle_gamma   90.00
#
_symmetry.space_group_name_H-M   'P 1'
#
loop_
_entity.id
_entity.type
_entity.pdbx_description
1 polymer ?
#
loop_
_entity_poly.entity_id
_entity_poly.type
_entity_poly.pdbx_seq_one_letter_code
_entity_poly.pdbx_strand_id
1 'polypeptide(L)'
;MPNNHALITSKALLPRALCIVPYLTPEEVQAMARACQGRHKERDGLLILTLFQTGLRISEALSITPRKIGAHGGHAVLYIEGKGRKPRMVACPDVLAHRLKSYAFDKKLSVDERLFRINRKRGWQIIKEAAEQAGITKKVYPHLLRHSDAIERLRQTGNPKALQLHLGHASPFMTMRYLSTLTAEDALRIQQEVEFE
;
A
#
# COMPACT_ATOMS: atom_id res chain seq x y z
N MET A 1 62.24 -20.47 8.02
CA MET A 1 61.54 -19.39 7.33
C MET A 1 60.07 -19.66 7.48
N PRO A 2 59.33 -19.06 8.42
CA PRO A 2 57.89 -19.23 8.51
C PRO A 2 57.18 -18.15 7.68
N ASN A 3 56.31 -18.59 6.77
CA ASN A 3 55.42 -17.75 5.99
C ASN A 3 54.32 -17.13 6.88
N ASN A 4 54.42 -15.83 7.07
CA ASN A 4 53.36 -15.01 7.68
C ASN A 4 52.29 -14.71 6.61
N HIS A 5 51.24 -15.52 6.55
CA HIS A 5 50.00 -15.11 5.87
C HIS A 5 49.19 -14.27 6.87
N ALA A 6 49.38 -12.96 6.79
CA ALA A 6 48.52 -12.01 7.44
C ALA A 6 47.10 -12.14 6.83
N LEU A 7 46.17 -12.70 7.60
CA LEU A 7 44.75 -12.62 7.34
C LEU A 7 44.34 -11.15 7.38
N ILE A 8 44.23 -10.55 6.23
CA ILE A 8 43.58 -9.25 6.07
C ILE A 8 42.08 -9.51 6.36
N THR A 9 41.69 -9.33 7.62
CA THR A 9 40.30 -9.18 7.98
C THR A 9 39.82 -7.88 7.35
N SER A 10 39.29 -7.97 6.11
CA SER A 10 38.57 -6.88 5.54
C SER A 10 37.32 -6.65 6.42
N LYS A 11 37.40 -5.62 7.28
CA LYS A 11 36.23 -5.01 7.88
C LYS A 11 35.44 -4.48 6.69
N ALA A 12 34.52 -5.32 6.17
CA ALA A 12 33.56 -4.89 5.19
C ALA A 12 32.89 -3.64 5.79
N LEU A 13 33.15 -2.50 5.16
CA LEU A 13 32.38 -1.28 5.39
C LEU A 13 30.92 -1.66 5.08
N LEU A 14 30.17 -2.00 6.14
CA LEU A 14 28.71 -2.10 6.03
C LEU A 14 28.27 -0.78 5.43
N PRO A 15 27.57 -0.80 4.29
CA PRO A 15 27.03 0.42 3.72
C PRO A 15 26.22 1.11 4.83
N ARG A 16 26.38 2.45 4.95
CA ARG A 16 25.53 3.30 5.80
C ARG A 16 24.14 2.70 5.81
N ALA A 17 23.64 2.34 6.99
CA ALA A 17 22.36 1.68 7.18
C ALA A 17 21.36 2.29 6.20
N LEU A 18 20.99 1.54 5.17
CA LEU A 18 19.95 1.90 4.23
C LEU A 18 18.77 2.26 5.11
N CYS A 19 18.29 3.48 5.01
CA CYS A 19 17.19 3.97 5.83
C CYS A 19 15.97 3.11 5.45
N ILE A 20 15.82 1.98 6.13
CA ILE A 20 14.72 1.05 5.91
C ILE A 20 13.45 1.83 6.23
N VAL A 21 12.71 2.19 5.20
CA VAL A 21 11.41 2.84 5.37
C VAL A 21 10.51 1.86 6.12
N PRO A 22 10.03 2.19 7.32
CA PRO A 22 9.13 1.30 8.04
C PRO A 22 7.93 0.95 7.15
N TYR A 23 7.52 -0.31 7.15
CA TYR A 23 6.36 -0.77 6.40
C TYR A 23 5.61 -1.86 7.18
N LEU A 24 4.37 -2.11 6.77
CA LEU A 24 3.52 -3.18 7.27
C LEU A 24 3.50 -4.31 6.24
N THR A 25 3.56 -5.56 6.71
CA THR A 25 3.35 -6.71 5.83
C THR A 25 1.87 -6.88 5.50
N PRO A 26 1.52 -7.62 4.43
CA PRO A 26 0.12 -7.94 4.12
C PRO A 26 -0.61 -8.59 5.31
N GLU A 27 0.06 -9.47 6.07
CA GLU A 27 -0.48 -10.17 7.24
C GLU A 27 -0.80 -9.20 8.38
N GLU A 28 0.09 -8.25 8.66
CA GLU A 28 -0.13 -7.19 9.66
C GLU A 28 -1.35 -6.34 9.28
N VAL A 29 -1.49 -5.95 8.02
CA VAL A 29 -2.65 -5.17 7.54
C VAL A 29 -3.94 -5.99 7.62
N GLN A 30 -3.90 -7.27 7.28
CA GLN A 30 -5.05 -8.16 7.43
C GLN A 30 -5.44 -8.32 8.91
N ALA A 31 -4.46 -8.44 9.81
CA ALA A 31 -4.70 -8.49 11.24
C ALA A 31 -5.38 -7.22 11.75
N MET A 32 -4.89 -6.02 11.34
CA MET A 32 -5.53 -4.75 11.65
C MET A 32 -6.98 -4.68 11.17
N ALA A 33 -7.24 -5.09 9.92
CA ALA A 33 -8.59 -5.06 9.37
C ALA A 33 -9.55 -5.97 10.12
N ARG A 34 -9.09 -7.14 10.59
CA ARG A 34 -9.87 -8.09 11.41
C ARG A 34 -10.03 -7.62 12.86
N ALA A 35 -9.08 -6.88 13.39
CA ALA A 35 -9.12 -6.37 14.78
C ALA A 35 -10.12 -5.23 14.98
N CYS A 36 -10.64 -4.62 13.89
CA CYS A 36 -11.66 -3.57 14.01
C CYS A 36 -12.90 -4.05 14.75
N GLN A 37 -13.38 -3.24 15.69
CA GLN A 37 -14.49 -3.59 16.60
C GLN A 37 -15.68 -2.63 16.49
N GLY A 38 -16.78 -2.98 17.17
CA GLY A 38 -17.99 -2.17 17.27
C GLY A 38 -18.86 -2.20 16.01
N ARG A 39 -19.90 -1.35 16.01
CA ARG A 39 -20.93 -1.33 14.94
C ARG A 39 -20.42 -0.95 13.56
N HIS A 40 -19.24 -0.37 13.47
CA HIS A 40 -18.62 0.09 12.22
C HIS A 40 -17.39 -0.73 11.80
N LYS A 41 -17.16 -1.89 12.41
CA LYS A 41 -15.99 -2.74 12.17
C LYS A 41 -15.75 -3.06 10.69
N GLU A 42 -16.82 -3.32 9.95
CA GLU A 42 -16.75 -3.62 8.52
C GLU A 42 -16.23 -2.42 7.70
N ARG A 43 -16.81 -1.23 7.92
CA ARG A 43 -16.36 0.02 7.29
C ARG A 43 -14.88 0.29 7.59
N ASP A 44 -14.50 0.14 8.85
CA ASP A 44 -13.17 0.48 9.34
C ASP A 44 -12.13 -0.48 8.78
N GLY A 45 -12.43 -1.78 8.75
CA GLY A 45 -11.59 -2.79 8.10
C GLY A 45 -11.47 -2.57 6.60
N LEU A 46 -12.58 -2.24 5.91
CA LEU A 46 -12.55 -1.91 4.48
C LEU A 46 -11.71 -0.66 4.19
N LEU A 47 -11.76 0.37 5.04
CA LEU A 47 -10.92 1.56 4.89
C LEU A 47 -9.42 1.21 4.96
N ILE A 48 -9.02 0.38 5.93
CA ILE A 48 -7.63 -0.07 6.10
C ILE A 48 -7.17 -0.83 4.86
N LEU A 49 -7.96 -1.82 4.41
CA LEU A 49 -7.64 -2.60 3.20
C LEU A 49 -7.60 -1.73 1.94
N THR A 50 -8.52 -0.77 1.81
CA THR A 50 -8.51 0.16 0.68
C THR A 50 -7.23 0.98 0.63
N LEU A 51 -6.81 1.56 1.76
CA LEU A 51 -5.58 2.35 1.83
C LEU A 51 -4.34 1.54 1.47
N PHE A 52 -4.26 0.29 1.95
CA PHE A 52 -3.13 -0.59 1.70
C PHE A 52 -3.14 -1.13 0.26
N GLN A 53 -4.25 -1.68 -0.21
CA GLN A 53 -4.29 -2.39 -1.49
C GLN A 53 -4.40 -1.48 -2.71
N THR A 54 -4.63 -0.19 -2.52
CA THR A 54 -4.73 0.80 -3.62
C THR A 54 -3.72 1.94 -3.51
N GLY A 55 -2.97 2.01 -2.43
CA GLY A 55 -2.01 3.08 -2.18
C GLY A 55 -2.61 4.49 -2.17
N LEU A 56 -3.91 4.63 -1.99
CA LEU A 56 -4.58 5.94 -1.97
C LEU A 56 -4.16 6.79 -0.78
N ARG A 57 -4.17 8.12 -0.96
CA ARG A 57 -4.12 9.03 0.17
C ARG A 57 -5.42 8.94 0.96
N ILE A 58 -5.38 9.17 2.28
CA ILE A 58 -6.58 9.12 3.13
C ILE A 58 -7.73 9.98 2.58
N SER A 59 -7.44 11.17 2.07
CA SER A 59 -8.46 12.04 1.48
C SER A 59 -9.07 11.48 0.20
N GLU A 60 -8.29 10.77 -0.62
CA GLU A 60 -8.74 10.10 -1.83
C GLU A 60 -9.62 8.90 -1.46
N ALA A 61 -9.19 8.07 -0.52
CA ALA A 61 -9.98 6.93 -0.05
C ALA A 61 -11.33 7.37 0.53
N LEU A 62 -11.35 8.44 1.34
CA LEU A 62 -12.59 8.99 1.91
C LEU A 62 -13.50 9.66 0.87
N SER A 63 -13.04 9.87 -0.36
CA SER A 63 -13.85 10.41 -1.45
C SER A 63 -14.45 9.34 -2.36
N ILE A 64 -14.20 8.05 -2.09
CA ILE A 64 -14.72 6.95 -2.90
C ILE A 64 -16.25 6.88 -2.76
N THR A 65 -16.92 6.76 -3.90
CA THR A 65 -18.36 6.53 -4.03
C THR A 65 -18.58 5.27 -4.87
N PRO A 66 -19.75 4.62 -4.86
CA PRO A 66 -20.03 3.48 -5.73
C PRO A 66 -19.77 3.80 -7.21
N ARG A 67 -20.08 5.01 -7.68
CA ARG A 67 -19.80 5.48 -9.06
C ARG A 67 -18.33 5.41 -9.44
N LYS A 68 -17.43 5.59 -8.49
CA LYS A 68 -15.97 5.59 -8.72
C LYS A 68 -15.35 4.20 -8.81
N ILE A 69 -16.14 3.14 -8.59
CA ILE A 69 -15.67 1.75 -8.66
C ILE A 69 -16.07 1.18 -10.02
N GLY A 70 -15.15 1.17 -10.96
CA GLY A 70 -15.36 0.70 -12.33
C GLY A 70 -14.49 -0.49 -12.72
N ALA A 71 -14.37 -0.69 -14.03
CA ALA A 71 -13.48 -1.69 -14.62
C ALA A 71 -12.74 -1.09 -15.82
N HIS A 72 -11.53 -1.58 -16.07
CA HIS A 72 -10.71 -1.26 -17.23
C HIS A 72 -9.87 -2.47 -17.62
N GLY A 73 -9.93 -2.88 -18.89
CA GLY A 73 -9.21 -4.07 -19.36
C GLY A 73 -9.57 -5.37 -18.63
N GLY A 74 -10.83 -5.53 -18.18
CA GLY A 74 -11.29 -6.72 -17.45
C GLY A 74 -10.99 -6.71 -15.95
N HIS A 75 -10.26 -5.71 -15.43
CA HIS A 75 -9.88 -5.59 -14.03
C HIS A 75 -10.54 -4.40 -13.34
N ALA A 76 -10.78 -4.52 -12.04
CA ALA A 76 -11.37 -3.44 -11.26
C ALA A 76 -10.41 -2.26 -11.11
N VAL A 77 -10.97 -1.05 -11.22
CA VAL A 77 -10.26 0.21 -11.01
C VAL A 77 -11.07 1.19 -10.18
N LEU A 78 -10.35 2.10 -9.51
CA LEU A 78 -10.94 3.25 -8.86
C LEU A 78 -10.64 4.52 -9.68
N TYR A 79 -11.67 5.27 -10.03
CA TYR A 79 -11.53 6.59 -10.66
C TYR A 79 -11.32 7.66 -9.59
N ILE A 80 -10.11 8.21 -9.53
CA ILE A 80 -9.70 9.12 -8.46
C ILE A 80 -9.33 10.48 -9.04
N GLU A 81 -9.81 11.54 -8.42
CA GLU A 81 -9.36 12.90 -8.67
C GLU A 81 -8.14 13.19 -7.79
N GLY A 82 -6.98 13.32 -8.41
CA GLY A 82 -5.72 13.63 -7.73
C GLY A 82 -5.60 15.10 -7.32
N LYS A 83 -4.44 15.45 -6.73
CA LYS A 83 -4.09 16.85 -6.43
C LYS A 83 -4.12 17.66 -7.73
N GLY A 84 -4.84 18.81 -7.71
CA GLY A 84 -5.04 19.65 -8.90
C GLY A 84 -6.13 19.13 -9.85
N ARG A 85 -7.04 18.28 -9.38
CA ARG A 85 -8.19 17.71 -10.15
C ARG A 85 -7.79 16.91 -11.40
N LYS A 86 -6.56 16.45 -11.49
CA LYS A 86 -6.15 15.53 -12.57
C LYS A 86 -6.72 14.13 -12.27
N PRO A 87 -7.63 13.62 -13.11
CA PRO A 87 -8.19 12.29 -12.92
C PRO A 87 -7.12 11.22 -13.17
N ARG A 88 -7.17 10.13 -12.42
CA ARG A 88 -6.37 8.93 -12.68
C ARG A 88 -7.15 7.68 -12.33
N MET A 89 -6.85 6.60 -13.01
CA MET A 89 -7.27 5.26 -12.62
C MET A 89 -6.24 4.66 -11.66
N VAL A 90 -6.74 3.99 -10.63
CA VAL A 90 -5.94 3.27 -9.65
C VAL A 90 -6.37 1.82 -9.67
N ALA A 91 -5.43 0.91 -9.85
CA ALA A 91 -5.72 -0.53 -9.81
C ALA A 91 -6.31 -0.90 -8.44
N CYS A 92 -7.39 -1.65 -8.47
CA CYS A 92 -8.08 -2.14 -7.29
C CYS A 92 -8.20 -3.66 -7.42
N PRO A 93 -7.73 -4.46 -6.44
CA PRO A 93 -7.98 -5.90 -6.49
C PRO A 93 -9.47 -6.20 -6.63
N ASP A 94 -9.83 -7.14 -7.50
CA ASP A 94 -11.24 -7.45 -7.80
C ASP A 94 -12.02 -7.85 -6.54
N VAL A 95 -11.38 -8.61 -5.65
CA VAL A 95 -11.96 -9.00 -4.35
C VAL A 95 -12.29 -7.76 -3.50
N LEU A 96 -11.38 -6.78 -3.45
CA LEU A 96 -11.63 -5.54 -2.70
C LEU A 96 -12.76 -4.74 -3.34
N ALA A 97 -12.76 -4.59 -4.66
CA ALA A 97 -13.80 -3.87 -5.39
C ALA A 97 -15.19 -4.50 -5.17
N HIS A 98 -15.26 -5.82 -5.19
CA HIS A 98 -16.49 -6.55 -4.85
C HIS A 98 -16.96 -6.24 -3.44
N ARG A 99 -16.06 -6.34 -2.43
CA ARG A 99 -16.40 -6.03 -1.03
C ARG A 99 -16.89 -4.59 -0.84
N LEU A 100 -16.27 -3.62 -1.52
CA LEU A 100 -16.69 -2.21 -1.47
C LEU A 100 -18.08 -2.03 -2.08
N LYS A 101 -18.39 -2.71 -3.20
CA LYS A 101 -19.73 -2.68 -3.83
C LYS A 101 -20.77 -3.35 -2.94
N SER A 102 -20.47 -4.52 -2.37
CA SER A 102 -21.38 -5.21 -1.44
C SER A 102 -21.66 -4.34 -0.22
N TYR A 103 -20.62 -3.74 0.38
CA TYR A 103 -20.80 -2.79 1.49
C TYR A 103 -21.74 -1.63 1.13
N ALA A 104 -21.55 -1.03 -0.05
CA ALA A 104 -22.41 0.05 -0.52
C ALA A 104 -23.87 -0.40 -0.67
N PHE A 105 -24.08 -1.59 -1.22
CA PHE A 105 -25.41 -2.19 -1.39
C PHE A 105 -26.08 -2.46 -0.04
N ASP A 106 -25.40 -3.12 0.89
CA ASP A 106 -25.92 -3.45 2.23
C ASP A 106 -26.27 -2.21 3.05
N LYS A 107 -25.49 -1.14 2.88
CA LYS A 107 -25.75 0.15 3.54
C LYS A 107 -26.73 1.04 2.75
N LYS A 108 -27.26 0.56 1.63
CA LYS A 108 -28.20 1.28 0.76
C LYS A 108 -27.67 2.66 0.34
N LEU A 109 -26.37 2.74 0.04
CA LEU A 109 -25.75 4.00 -0.38
C LEU A 109 -26.17 4.35 -1.81
N SER A 110 -26.47 5.62 -2.04
CA SER A 110 -26.65 6.11 -3.40
C SER A 110 -25.32 6.08 -4.17
N VAL A 111 -25.39 6.11 -5.52
CA VAL A 111 -24.19 5.99 -6.37
C VAL A 111 -23.16 7.09 -6.14
N ASP A 112 -23.59 8.26 -5.67
CA ASP A 112 -22.73 9.43 -5.40
C ASP A 112 -22.40 9.60 -3.92
N GLU A 113 -22.89 8.71 -3.07
CA GLU A 113 -22.66 8.79 -1.66
C GLU A 113 -21.32 8.16 -1.25
N ARG A 114 -20.59 8.80 -0.33
CA ARG A 114 -19.28 8.29 0.10
C ARG A 114 -19.42 6.99 0.88
N LEU A 115 -18.58 6.00 0.54
CA LEU A 115 -18.52 4.73 1.27
C LEU A 115 -18.09 4.96 2.73
N PHE A 116 -17.11 5.83 2.93
CA PHE A 116 -16.53 6.13 4.23
C PHE A 116 -17.01 7.51 4.70
N ARG A 117 -18.17 7.57 5.37
CA ARG A 117 -18.79 8.81 5.89
C ARG A 117 -18.12 9.28 7.17
N ILE A 118 -16.80 9.51 7.10
CA ILE A 118 -15.99 10.00 8.21
C ILE A 118 -15.04 11.10 7.72
N ASN A 119 -14.53 11.90 8.65
CA ASN A 119 -13.49 12.88 8.35
C ASN A 119 -12.08 12.26 8.47
N ARG A 120 -11.07 13.01 8.02
CA ARG A 120 -9.67 12.56 8.03
C ARG A 120 -9.16 12.25 9.46
N LYS A 121 -9.57 13.04 10.45
CA LYS A 121 -9.18 12.84 11.86
C LYS A 121 -9.69 11.50 12.37
N ARG A 122 -10.96 11.18 12.11
CA ARG A 122 -11.53 9.87 12.51
C ARG A 122 -10.86 8.71 11.75
N GLY A 123 -10.59 8.85 10.45
CA GLY A 123 -9.85 7.86 9.68
C GLY A 123 -8.46 7.57 10.28
N TRP A 124 -7.77 8.59 10.73
CA TRP A 124 -6.49 8.46 11.44
C TRP A 124 -6.61 7.68 12.75
N GLN A 125 -7.63 8.01 13.55
CA GLN A 125 -7.92 7.32 14.82
C GLN A 125 -8.21 5.84 14.60
N ILE A 126 -9.07 5.50 13.62
CA ILE A 126 -9.40 4.12 13.26
C ILE A 126 -8.14 3.30 12.96
N ILE A 127 -7.24 3.85 12.14
CA ILE A 127 -6.00 3.16 11.76
C ILE A 127 -5.12 2.91 12.99
N LYS A 128 -5.00 3.90 13.87
CA LYS A 128 -4.23 3.78 15.10
C LYS A 128 -4.85 2.76 16.06
N GLU A 129 -6.16 2.87 16.33
CA GLU A 129 -6.91 1.95 17.17
C GLU A 129 -6.81 0.50 16.66
N ALA A 130 -6.95 0.28 15.35
CA ALA A 130 -6.85 -1.04 14.75
C ALA A 130 -5.44 -1.64 14.86
N ALA A 131 -4.39 -0.82 14.75
CA ALA A 131 -3.02 -1.27 14.95
C ALA A 131 -2.75 -1.69 16.40
N GLU A 132 -3.22 -0.90 17.36
CA GLU A 132 -3.13 -1.21 18.78
C GLU A 132 -3.89 -2.51 19.13
N GLN A 133 -5.11 -2.68 18.60
CA GLN A 133 -5.93 -3.88 18.79
C GLN A 133 -5.33 -5.13 18.15
N ALA A 134 -4.59 -4.96 17.05
CA ALA A 134 -3.87 -6.04 16.39
C ALA A 134 -2.50 -6.35 17.03
N GLY A 135 -2.12 -5.65 18.10
CA GLY A 135 -0.82 -5.85 18.76
C GLY A 135 0.38 -5.37 17.95
N ILE A 136 0.17 -4.46 16.99
CA ILE A 136 1.26 -3.94 16.16
C ILE A 136 2.00 -2.83 16.91
N THR A 137 3.28 -3.06 17.18
CA THR A 137 4.14 -2.13 17.92
C THR A 137 4.68 -0.97 17.08
N LYS A 138 4.64 -1.10 15.75
CA LYS A 138 5.04 -0.04 14.82
C LYS A 138 4.12 1.17 14.92
N LYS A 139 4.65 2.39 14.72
CA LYS A 139 3.84 3.60 14.62
C LYS A 139 3.07 3.60 13.30
N VAL A 140 1.77 3.27 13.35
CA VAL A 140 0.92 3.16 12.16
C VAL A 140 0.14 4.45 11.91
N TYR A 141 0.09 4.86 10.63
CA TYR A 141 -0.62 6.04 10.14
C TYR A 141 -0.97 5.87 8.65
N PRO A 142 -1.90 6.65 8.09
CA PRO A 142 -2.37 6.43 6.71
C PRO A 142 -1.27 6.39 5.65
N HIS A 143 -0.26 7.25 5.77
CA HIS A 143 0.85 7.23 4.82
C HIS A 143 1.73 5.98 4.93
N LEU A 144 1.78 5.33 6.12
CA LEU A 144 2.50 4.06 6.27
C LEU A 144 1.83 2.95 5.46
N LEU A 145 0.49 2.86 5.48
CA LEU A 145 -0.27 1.91 4.65
C LEU A 145 0.02 2.11 3.16
N ARG A 146 0.08 3.36 2.70
CA ARG A 146 0.45 3.68 1.32
C ARG A 146 1.92 3.34 1.01
N HIS A 147 2.84 3.54 1.95
CA HIS A 147 4.23 3.12 1.79
C HIS A 147 4.36 1.61 1.70
N SER A 148 3.57 0.90 2.50
CA SER A 148 3.53 -0.56 2.49
C SER A 148 2.99 -1.11 1.16
N ASP A 149 1.92 -0.52 0.60
CA ASP A 149 1.46 -0.83 -0.76
C ASP A 149 2.56 -0.60 -1.80
N ALA A 150 3.25 0.54 -1.71
CA ALA A 150 4.33 0.86 -2.65
C ALA A 150 5.47 -0.17 -2.63
N ILE A 151 5.89 -0.59 -1.43
CA ILE A 151 6.94 -1.59 -1.24
C ILE A 151 6.47 -2.95 -1.76
N GLU A 152 5.26 -3.37 -1.39
CA GLU A 152 4.70 -4.65 -1.81
C GLU A 152 4.57 -4.74 -3.33
N ARG A 153 4.02 -3.72 -3.99
CA ARG A 153 3.94 -3.67 -5.47
C ARG A 153 5.30 -3.70 -6.12
N LEU A 154 6.26 -2.95 -5.58
CA LEU A 154 7.60 -2.91 -6.14
C LEU A 154 8.30 -4.26 -6.01
N ARG A 155 8.14 -4.95 -4.87
CA ARG A 155 8.65 -6.30 -4.67
C ARG A 155 8.04 -7.31 -5.64
N GLN A 156 6.74 -7.20 -5.91
CA GLN A 156 6.06 -8.12 -6.82
C GLN A 156 6.36 -7.84 -8.29
N THR A 157 6.51 -6.58 -8.69
CA THR A 157 6.57 -6.22 -10.12
C THR A 157 7.95 -5.77 -10.60
N GLY A 158 8.82 -5.34 -9.70
CA GLY A 158 10.11 -4.73 -10.05
C GLY A 158 10.00 -3.43 -10.86
N ASN A 159 8.81 -2.90 -11.08
CA ASN A 159 8.56 -1.80 -12.02
C ASN A 159 8.28 -0.45 -11.33
N PRO A 160 9.31 0.40 -11.10
CA PRO A 160 9.13 1.69 -10.44
C PRO A 160 8.33 2.68 -11.29
N LYS A 161 8.32 2.54 -12.62
CA LYS A 161 7.53 3.41 -13.49
C LYS A 161 6.04 3.14 -13.37
N ALA A 162 5.64 1.86 -13.37
CA ALA A 162 4.26 1.46 -13.12
C ALA A 162 3.80 1.93 -11.73
N LEU A 163 4.64 1.75 -10.71
CA LEU A 163 4.37 2.22 -9.36
C LEU A 163 4.21 3.75 -9.30
N GLN A 164 5.06 4.52 -10.00
CA GLN A 164 4.95 5.99 -10.07
C GLN A 164 3.58 6.42 -10.58
N LEU A 165 3.12 5.80 -11.67
CA LEU A 165 1.82 6.10 -12.29
C LEU A 165 0.67 5.71 -11.36
N HIS A 166 0.71 4.51 -10.77
CA HIS A 166 -0.29 4.03 -9.82
C HIS A 166 -0.47 4.98 -8.63
N LEU A 167 0.63 5.39 -8.02
CA LEU A 167 0.60 6.31 -6.88
C LEU A 167 0.28 7.76 -7.28
N GLY A 168 0.43 8.12 -8.54
CA GLY A 168 0.29 9.51 -8.99
C GLY A 168 1.37 10.41 -8.40
N HIS A 169 2.63 9.95 -8.44
CA HIS A 169 3.78 10.75 -8.05
C HIS A 169 4.18 11.69 -9.18
N ALA A 170 4.26 13.00 -8.88
CA ALA A 170 4.65 14.01 -9.85
C ALA A 170 6.14 13.88 -10.27
N SER A 171 6.98 13.36 -9.37
CA SER A 171 8.40 13.16 -9.63
C SER A 171 8.81 11.69 -9.44
N PRO A 172 9.66 11.13 -10.33
CA PRO A 172 10.23 9.80 -10.16
C PRO A 172 10.99 9.63 -8.83
N PHE A 173 11.66 10.66 -8.34
CA PHE A 173 12.39 10.64 -7.06
C PHE A 173 11.53 10.20 -5.88
N MET A 174 10.23 10.54 -5.89
CA MET A 174 9.30 10.10 -4.85
C MET A 174 9.13 8.58 -4.82
N THR A 175 9.30 7.93 -5.96
CA THR A 175 9.16 6.47 -6.11
C THR A 175 10.48 5.76 -5.93
N MET A 176 11.59 6.34 -6.40
CA MET A 176 12.93 5.76 -6.32
C MET A 176 13.37 5.43 -4.89
N ARG A 177 12.87 6.17 -3.89
CA ARG A 177 13.13 5.88 -2.47
C ARG A 177 12.72 4.46 -2.04
N TYR A 178 11.79 3.82 -2.75
CA TYR A 178 11.34 2.46 -2.46
C TYR A 178 12.28 1.40 -3.02
N LEU A 179 13.13 1.72 -4.00
CA LEU A 179 14.09 0.76 -4.55
C LEU A 179 15.08 0.25 -3.50
N SER A 180 15.43 1.09 -2.51
CA SER A 180 16.29 0.66 -1.40
C SER A 180 15.67 -0.39 -0.48
N THR A 181 14.37 -0.67 -0.63
CA THR A 181 13.67 -1.70 0.15
C THR A 181 13.65 -3.07 -0.54
N LEU A 182 14.06 -3.14 -1.81
CA LEU A 182 14.23 -4.41 -2.53
C LEU A 182 15.45 -5.15 -1.97
N THR A 183 15.25 -6.42 -1.66
CA THR A 183 16.34 -7.33 -1.27
C THR A 183 17.01 -7.94 -2.49
N ALA A 184 18.17 -8.58 -2.31
CA ALA A 184 18.81 -9.36 -3.37
C ALA A 184 17.92 -10.53 -3.83
N GLU A 185 17.17 -11.13 -2.92
CA GLU A 185 16.20 -12.19 -3.23
C GLU A 185 15.03 -11.69 -4.07
N ASP A 186 14.48 -10.51 -3.72
CA ASP A 186 13.44 -9.85 -4.53
C ASP A 186 13.93 -9.59 -5.95
N ALA A 187 15.16 -9.07 -6.09
CA ALA A 187 15.77 -8.78 -7.38
C ALA A 187 15.99 -10.05 -8.22
N LEU A 188 16.50 -11.12 -7.60
CA LEU A 188 16.71 -12.40 -8.27
C LEU A 188 15.39 -13.00 -8.77
N ARG A 189 14.36 -13.04 -7.91
CA ARG A 189 13.04 -13.55 -8.29
C ARG A 189 12.45 -12.78 -9.47
N ILE A 190 12.49 -11.45 -9.43
CA ILE A 190 11.99 -10.61 -10.54
C ILE A 190 12.72 -10.90 -11.85
N GLN A 191 14.06 -11.13 -11.80
CA GLN A 191 14.83 -11.44 -13.00
C GLN A 191 14.55 -12.85 -13.53
N GLN A 192 14.20 -13.80 -12.67
CA GLN A 192 13.84 -15.17 -13.09
C GLN A 192 12.48 -15.24 -13.79
N GLU A 193 11.61 -14.24 -13.63
CA GLU A 193 10.32 -14.14 -14.31
C GLU A 193 10.45 -13.57 -15.74
N VAL A 194 11.67 -13.19 -16.19
CA VAL A 194 11.91 -12.69 -17.55
C VAL A 194 11.97 -13.85 -18.53
N GLU A 195 11.04 -13.88 -19.48
CA GLU A 195 11.02 -14.83 -20.58
C GLU A 195 11.76 -14.24 -21.78
N PHE A 196 12.63 -15.06 -22.42
CA PHE A 196 13.31 -14.74 -23.67
C PHE A 196 12.68 -15.59 -24.77
N GLU A 197 12.00 -14.97 -25.71
CA GLU A 197 11.48 -15.62 -26.92
C GLU A 197 12.60 -16.01 -27.90
#